data_e6b42dffef0c9b306de44383a357bac5
#
_entry.id   e6b42dffef0c9b306de44383a357bac5
#
_cell.length_a   1.000
_cell.length_b   1.000
_cell.length_c   1.000
_cell.angle_alpha   90.00
_cell.angle_beta   90.00
_cell.angle_gamma   90.00
#
_symmetry.space_group_name_H-M   'P 1'
#
loop_
_entity.id
_entity.type
_entity.pdbx_description
1 polymer ?
#
loop_
_entity_poly.entity_id
_entity_poly.type
_entity_poly.pdbx_seq_one_letter_code
_entity_poly.pdbx_strand_id
1 'polypeptide(L)'
;DAISEKLFDLIDAASDLDRYLDSLSADPQALELAQSRRAALSSFAKKYGSAGDKSEALSEAIVKAEGARNRIKDLSGGDDRLAEMGRELEELRAKLLDAAETLSVLRADSAKKLSSSVTKELVELAMAKAVFEVRIESRDGGSDDHFSPFGLDEVFMLFTAHSGGELLPVSKAASGGELSRLMLALEVVLAGSYPLGTYVFDEVDAGVGGKAALEVGKRLRKLAMNSQVIVVTHLPQVALWADNHILVEKDSN
;
A
#
# COMPACT_ATOMS: atom_id res chain seq x y z
N ASP A 1 -0.07 35.46 -86.11
CA ASP A 1 0.40 34.28 -85.35
C ASP A 1 0.49 34.54 -83.84
N ALA A 2 0.95 35.69 -83.32
CA ALA A 2 1.01 35.99 -81.92
C ALA A 2 -0.41 36.16 -81.26
N ILE A 3 -1.41 36.58 -82.05
CA ILE A 3 -2.81 36.73 -81.58
C ILE A 3 -3.46 35.34 -81.47
N SER A 4 -3.17 34.42 -82.38
CA SER A 4 -3.73 33.06 -82.29
C SER A 4 -3.18 32.30 -81.07
N GLU A 5 -1.88 32.47 -80.76
CA GLU A 5 -1.24 31.87 -79.57
C GLU A 5 -1.82 32.37 -78.30
N LYS A 6 -2.08 33.69 -78.21
CA LYS A 6 -2.74 34.27 -77.03
C LYS A 6 -4.23 33.86 -76.88
N LEU A 7 -4.88 33.58 -78.02
CA LEU A 7 -6.26 33.08 -77.99
C LEU A 7 -6.31 31.63 -77.44
N PHE A 8 -5.33 30.80 -77.83
CA PHE A 8 -5.20 29.44 -77.29
C PHE A 8 -4.90 29.45 -75.79
N ASP A 9 -4.01 30.32 -75.31
CA ASP A 9 -3.69 30.47 -73.88
C ASP A 9 -4.94 30.87 -73.07
N LEU A 10 -5.79 31.75 -73.63
CA LEU A 10 -7.05 32.17 -73.00
C LEU A 10 -8.11 31.06 -72.98
N ILE A 11 -8.22 30.26 -74.02
CA ILE A 11 -9.12 29.12 -74.08
C ILE A 11 -8.71 28.04 -73.11
N ASP A 12 -7.42 27.79 -72.96
CA ASP A 12 -6.85 26.81 -72.02
C ASP A 12 -7.07 27.26 -70.58
N ALA A 13 -6.84 28.51 -70.27
CA ALA A 13 -7.11 29.10 -68.96
C ALA A 13 -8.60 29.08 -68.61
N ALA A 14 -9.50 29.33 -69.58
CA ALA A 14 -10.97 29.23 -69.38
C ALA A 14 -11.37 27.77 -69.08
N SER A 15 -10.80 26.81 -69.82
CA SER A 15 -11.03 25.37 -69.59
C SER A 15 -10.52 24.88 -68.25
N ASP A 16 -9.39 25.41 -67.76
CA ASP A 16 -8.87 25.11 -66.44
C ASP A 16 -9.76 25.72 -65.34
N LEU A 17 -10.31 26.91 -65.54
CA LEU A 17 -11.26 27.54 -64.64
C LEU A 17 -12.59 26.76 -64.55
N ASP A 18 -13.11 26.30 -65.70
CA ASP A 18 -14.30 25.45 -65.75
C ASP A 18 -14.07 24.12 -65.01
N ARG A 19 -12.93 23.47 -65.24
CA ARG A 19 -12.55 22.25 -64.49
C ARG A 19 -12.39 22.50 -62.99
N TYR A 20 -11.87 23.64 -62.61
CA TYR A 20 -11.76 24.02 -61.20
C TYR A 20 -13.15 24.28 -60.58
N LEU A 21 -14.04 24.97 -61.30
CA LEU A 21 -15.43 25.21 -60.84
C LEU A 21 -16.22 23.90 -60.72
N ASP A 22 -16.05 22.97 -61.65
CA ASP A 22 -16.66 21.64 -61.56
C ASP A 22 -16.10 20.80 -60.40
N SER A 23 -14.83 20.99 -60.06
CA SER A 23 -14.20 20.35 -58.89
C SER A 23 -14.69 20.91 -57.55
N LEU A 24 -15.19 22.14 -57.54
CA LEU A 24 -15.86 22.74 -56.39
C LEU A 24 -17.29 22.19 -56.25
N SER A 25 -17.37 20.94 -55.76
CA SER A 25 -18.69 20.33 -55.47
C SER A 25 -19.37 21.08 -54.35
N ALA A 26 -20.10 22.12 -54.67
CA ALA A 26 -21.09 22.68 -53.75
C ALA A 26 -22.27 21.71 -53.67
N ASP A 27 -22.24 20.79 -52.71
CA ASP A 27 -23.37 19.91 -52.39
C ASP A 27 -24.20 20.57 -51.27
N PRO A 28 -25.26 21.30 -51.60
CA PRO A 28 -26.14 21.94 -50.62
C PRO A 28 -26.78 20.94 -49.67
N GLN A 29 -27.01 19.70 -50.11
CA GLN A 29 -27.60 18.65 -49.27
C GLN A 29 -26.59 18.13 -48.24
N ALA A 30 -25.35 17.92 -48.64
CA ALA A 30 -24.28 17.56 -47.73
C ALA A 30 -24.04 18.65 -46.66
N LEU A 31 -24.07 19.92 -47.06
CA LEU A 31 -23.96 21.05 -46.15
C LEU A 31 -25.10 21.08 -45.13
N GLU A 32 -26.34 20.91 -45.59
CA GLU A 32 -27.54 20.89 -44.72
C GLU A 32 -27.50 19.73 -43.76
N LEU A 33 -27.09 18.54 -44.19
CA LEU A 33 -26.88 17.37 -43.32
C LEU A 33 -25.80 17.62 -42.27
N ALA A 34 -24.67 18.20 -42.66
CA ALA A 34 -23.58 18.54 -41.75
C ALA A 34 -24.01 19.58 -40.71
N GLN A 35 -24.74 20.59 -41.11
CA GLN A 35 -25.29 21.62 -40.21
C GLN A 35 -26.34 21.04 -39.25
N SER A 36 -27.25 20.20 -39.75
CA SER A 36 -28.22 19.50 -38.93
C SER A 36 -27.58 18.61 -37.88
N ARG A 37 -26.58 17.83 -38.30
CA ARG A 37 -25.80 16.98 -37.36
C ARG A 37 -25.06 17.81 -36.32
N ARG A 38 -24.41 18.92 -36.72
CA ARG A 38 -23.75 19.84 -35.79
C ARG A 38 -24.73 20.46 -34.79
N ALA A 39 -25.91 20.83 -35.21
CA ALA A 39 -26.95 21.36 -34.35
C ALA A 39 -27.42 20.29 -33.35
N ALA A 40 -27.67 19.07 -33.83
CA ALA A 40 -28.07 17.95 -32.97
C ALA A 40 -26.99 17.63 -31.90
N LEU A 41 -25.70 17.55 -32.29
CA LEU A 41 -24.59 17.32 -31.36
C LEU A 41 -24.44 18.46 -30.35
N SER A 42 -24.61 19.72 -30.81
CA SER A 42 -24.55 20.87 -29.90
C SER A 42 -25.70 20.90 -28.90
N SER A 43 -26.91 20.54 -29.33
CA SER A 43 -28.08 20.40 -28.46
C SER A 43 -27.91 19.27 -27.45
N PHE A 44 -27.34 18.14 -27.89
CA PHE A 44 -27.07 17.00 -27.04
C PHE A 44 -26.00 17.34 -25.98
N ALA A 45 -24.88 17.95 -26.39
CA ALA A 45 -23.82 18.40 -25.47
C ALA A 45 -24.37 19.37 -24.42
N LYS A 46 -25.24 20.32 -24.84
CA LYS A 46 -25.87 21.29 -23.92
C LYS A 46 -26.82 20.64 -22.92
N LYS A 47 -27.49 19.55 -23.31
CA LYS A 47 -28.51 18.89 -22.48
C LYS A 47 -27.86 17.90 -21.48
N TYR A 48 -26.80 17.23 -21.86
CA TYR A 48 -26.22 16.11 -21.10
C TYR A 48 -24.79 16.31 -20.62
N GLY A 49 -24.04 17.25 -21.18
CA GLY A 49 -22.70 17.61 -20.75
C GLY A 49 -22.71 18.72 -19.71
N SER A 50 -21.72 18.75 -18.85
CA SER A 50 -21.50 19.79 -17.82
C SER A 50 -20.27 20.67 -18.12
N ALA A 51 -19.43 20.26 -19.05
CA ALA A 51 -18.21 21.00 -19.41
C ALA A 51 -18.50 22.23 -20.29
N GLY A 52 -17.64 23.23 -20.17
CA GLY A 52 -17.78 24.47 -20.98
C GLY A 52 -17.40 24.29 -22.44
N ASP A 53 -16.50 23.35 -22.77
CA ASP A 53 -16.17 22.99 -24.16
C ASP A 53 -17.07 21.89 -24.69
N LYS A 54 -17.49 22.04 -25.96
CA LYS A 54 -18.45 21.12 -26.60
C LYS A 54 -17.88 19.72 -26.80
N SER A 55 -16.57 19.58 -27.03
CA SER A 55 -15.93 18.29 -27.23
C SER A 55 -15.85 17.51 -25.92
N GLU A 56 -15.47 18.18 -24.85
CA GLU A 56 -15.45 17.60 -23.49
C GLU A 56 -16.86 17.24 -23.03
N ALA A 57 -17.84 18.11 -23.27
CA ALA A 57 -19.25 17.86 -22.95
C ALA A 57 -19.82 16.63 -23.68
N LEU A 58 -19.43 16.40 -24.92
CA LEU A 58 -19.80 15.20 -25.67
C LEU A 58 -19.14 13.95 -25.13
N SER A 59 -17.85 14.01 -24.81
CA SER A 59 -17.10 12.90 -24.20
C SER A 59 -17.70 12.51 -22.85
N GLU A 60 -18.01 13.48 -22.02
CA GLU A 60 -18.67 13.27 -20.73
C GLU A 60 -20.06 12.63 -20.89
N ALA A 61 -20.85 13.11 -21.86
CA ALA A 61 -22.18 12.53 -22.14
C ALA A 61 -22.07 11.07 -22.62
N ILE A 62 -21.05 10.72 -23.41
CA ILE A 62 -20.81 9.33 -23.84
C ILE A 62 -20.51 8.45 -22.63
N VAL A 63 -19.60 8.87 -21.75
CA VAL A 63 -19.27 8.11 -20.52
C VAL A 63 -20.51 7.94 -19.63
N LYS A 64 -21.32 8.99 -19.47
CA LYS A 64 -22.58 8.90 -18.72
C LYS A 64 -23.58 7.93 -19.37
N ALA A 65 -23.65 7.92 -20.69
CA ALA A 65 -24.54 7.01 -21.43
C ALA A 65 -24.09 5.55 -21.32
N GLU A 66 -22.79 5.28 -21.37
CA GLU A 66 -22.23 3.95 -21.18
C GLU A 66 -22.48 3.46 -19.74
N GLY A 67 -22.23 4.31 -18.74
CA GLY A 67 -22.56 4.00 -17.36
C GLY A 67 -24.05 3.72 -17.14
N ALA A 68 -24.94 4.51 -17.78
CA ALA A 68 -26.37 4.28 -17.71
C ALA A 68 -26.79 2.97 -18.40
N ARG A 69 -26.19 2.63 -19.54
CA ARG A 69 -26.45 1.33 -20.22
C ARG A 69 -26.04 0.15 -19.37
N ASN A 70 -24.88 0.21 -18.75
CA ASN A 70 -24.43 -0.85 -17.83
C ASN A 70 -25.39 -0.99 -16.65
N ARG A 71 -25.82 0.14 -16.08
CA ARG A 71 -26.76 0.15 -14.98
C ARG A 71 -28.14 -0.38 -15.37
N ILE A 72 -28.62 -0.06 -16.59
CA ILE A 72 -29.86 -0.64 -17.13
C ILE A 72 -29.68 -2.15 -17.35
N LYS A 73 -28.56 -2.60 -17.89
CA LYS A 73 -28.25 -4.02 -18.07
C LYS A 73 -28.24 -4.77 -16.73
N ASP A 74 -27.61 -4.18 -15.70
CA ASP A 74 -27.59 -4.73 -14.35
C ASP A 74 -29.00 -4.80 -13.72
N LEU A 75 -29.82 -3.78 -13.94
CA LEU A 75 -31.19 -3.70 -13.42
C LEU A 75 -32.22 -4.53 -14.23
N SER A 76 -31.95 -4.75 -15.52
CA SER A 76 -32.88 -5.49 -16.41
C SER A 76 -32.56 -6.99 -16.52
N GLY A 77 -31.43 -7.44 -15.92
CA GLY A 77 -31.02 -8.84 -15.91
C GLY A 77 -31.87 -9.75 -15.04
N GLY A 78 -32.78 -9.20 -14.24
CA GLY A 78 -33.72 -9.94 -13.42
C GLY A 78 -33.06 -11.06 -12.56
N ASP A 79 -33.76 -12.17 -12.41
CA ASP A 79 -33.33 -13.32 -11.60
C ASP A 79 -32.03 -13.98 -12.12
N ASP A 80 -31.79 -13.96 -13.44
CA ASP A 80 -30.56 -14.55 -14.01
C ASP A 80 -29.30 -13.77 -13.59
N ARG A 81 -29.39 -12.44 -13.56
CA ARG A 81 -28.25 -11.60 -13.11
C ARG A 81 -28.01 -11.72 -11.61
N LEU A 82 -29.07 -11.81 -10.82
CA LEU A 82 -28.95 -12.08 -9.39
C LEU A 82 -28.30 -13.43 -9.12
N ALA A 83 -28.69 -14.47 -9.87
CA ALA A 83 -28.09 -15.79 -9.77
C ALA A 83 -26.60 -15.82 -10.20
N GLU A 84 -26.22 -15.04 -11.22
CA GLU A 84 -24.85 -14.88 -11.67
C GLU A 84 -24.01 -14.17 -10.60
N MET A 85 -24.49 -13.03 -10.08
CA MET A 85 -23.84 -12.30 -8.99
C MET A 85 -23.71 -13.13 -7.71
N GLY A 86 -24.72 -13.95 -7.40
CA GLY A 86 -24.67 -14.89 -6.29
C GLY A 86 -23.55 -15.92 -6.46
N ARG A 87 -23.37 -16.46 -7.64
CA ARG A 87 -22.27 -17.40 -7.94
C ARG A 87 -20.90 -16.73 -7.85
N GLU A 88 -20.76 -15.53 -8.44
CA GLU A 88 -19.52 -14.75 -8.34
C GLU A 88 -19.15 -14.45 -6.87
N LEU A 89 -20.15 -14.10 -6.06
CA LEU A 89 -19.96 -13.84 -4.63
C LEU A 89 -19.43 -15.08 -3.89
N GLU A 90 -20.06 -16.23 -4.12
CA GLU A 90 -19.62 -17.50 -3.50
C GLU A 90 -18.21 -17.91 -3.95
N GLU A 91 -17.88 -17.72 -5.23
CA GLU A 91 -16.51 -17.97 -5.72
C GLU A 91 -15.48 -17.02 -5.07
N LEU A 92 -15.82 -15.74 -4.92
CA LEU A 92 -14.94 -14.75 -4.26
C LEU A 92 -14.78 -15.06 -2.79
N ARG A 93 -15.85 -15.47 -2.09
CA ARG A 93 -15.80 -15.90 -0.69
C ARG A 93 -14.89 -17.13 -0.51
N ALA A 94 -15.01 -18.12 -1.37
CA ALA A 94 -14.17 -19.30 -1.32
C ALA A 94 -12.68 -18.95 -1.50
N LYS A 95 -12.34 -18.07 -2.47
CA LYS A 95 -10.98 -17.60 -2.70
C LYS A 95 -10.45 -16.76 -1.52
N LEU A 96 -11.30 -15.93 -0.95
CA LEU A 96 -10.95 -15.10 0.21
C LEU A 96 -10.63 -15.97 1.43
N LEU A 97 -11.47 -17.00 1.68
CA LEU A 97 -11.27 -17.93 2.79
C LEU A 97 -9.97 -18.72 2.62
N ASP A 98 -9.72 -19.30 1.44
CA ASP A 98 -8.48 -20.03 1.14
C ASP A 98 -7.22 -19.16 1.32
N ALA A 99 -7.27 -17.93 0.85
CA ALA A 99 -6.17 -16.99 1.03
C ALA A 99 -5.95 -16.62 2.51
N ALA A 100 -7.03 -16.41 3.27
CA ALA A 100 -6.97 -16.10 4.69
C ALA A 100 -6.45 -17.28 5.52
N GLU A 101 -6.88 -18.50 5.25
CA GLU A 101 -6.40 -19.73 5.90
C GLU A 101 -4.91 -19.95 5.60
N THR A 102 -4.49 -19.79 4.34
CA THR A 102 -3.06 -19.84 3.96
C THR A 102 -2.24 -18.82 4.74
N LEU A 103 -2.73 -17.58 4.87
CA LEU A 103 -2.07 -16.54 5.64
C LEU A 103 -1.97 -16.89 7.13
N SER A 104 -3.03 -17.47 7.71
CA SER A 104 -3.08 -17.90 9.11
C SER A 104 -2.04 -18.99 9.41
N VAL A 105 -1.88 -19.95 8.52
CA VAL A 105 -0.86 -21.01 8.64
C VAL A 105 0.55 -20.40 8.62
N LEU A 106 0.84 -19.51 7.67
CA LEU A 106 2.14 -18.83 7.56
C LEU A 106 2.44 -17.97 8.79
N ARG A 107 1.44 -17.28 9.33
CA ARG A 107 1.55 -16.50 10.56
C ARG A 107 1.82 -17.36 11.77
N ALA A 108 1.09 -18.46 11.92
CA ALA A 108 1.28 -19.39 13.04
C ALA A 108 2.71 -19.96 13.07
N ASP A 109 3.26 -20.34 11.92
CA ASP A 109 4.64 -20.80 11.79
C ASP A 109 5.66 -19.69 12.12
N SER A 110 5.43 -18.50 11.59
CA SER A 110 6.29 -17.34 11.85
C SER A 110 6.24 -16.92 13.33
N ALA A 111 5.05 -16.93 13.92
CA ALA A 111 4.83 -16.64 15.33
C ALA A 111 5.63 -17.57 16.25
N LYS A 112 5.60 -18.90 15.98
CA LYS A 112 6.38 -19.88 16.73
C LYS A 112 7.88 -19.63 16.61
N LYS A 113 8.38 -19.36 15.40
CA LYS A 113 9.79 -19.07 15.13
C LYS A 113 10.24 -17.81 15.85
N LEU A 114 9.45 -16.72 15.72
CA LEU A 114 9.75 -15.45 16.37
C LEU A 114 9.75 -15.58 17.89
N SER A 115 8.71 -16.19 18.47
CA SER A 115 8.59 -16.42 19.92
C SER A 115 9.80 -17.17 20.47
N SER A 116 10.19 -18.27 19.81
CA SER A 116 11.35 -19.07 20.21
C SER A 116 12.67 -18.30 20.09
N SER A 117 12.87 -17.57 18.99
CA SER A 117 14.12 -16.84 18.76
C SER A 117 14.28 -15.67 19.72
N VAL A 118 13.22 -14.91 19.95
CA VAL A 118 13.23 -13.79 20.90
C VAL A 118 13.42 -14.29 22.33
N THR A 119 12.73 -15.35 22.74
CA THR A 119 12.92 -15.93 24.07
C THR A 119 14.37 -16.38 24.29
N LYS A 120 15.03 -16.96 23.28
CA LYS A 120 16.47 -17.31 23.37
C LYS A 120 17.36 -16.07 23.54
N GLU A 121 17.12 -15.01 22.79
CA GLU A 121 17.88 -13.76 22.95
C GLU A 121 17.66 -13.12 24.31
N LEU A 122 16.46 -13.21 24.90
CA LEU A 122 16.16 -12.71 26.24
C LEU A 122 16.98 -13.43 27.32
N VAL A 123 17.21 -14.73 27.18
CA VAL A 123 18.08 -15.48 28.10
C VAL A 123 19.50 -14.87 28.13
N GLU A 124 20.05 -14.56 26.99
CA GLU A 124 21.37 -13.95 26.86
C GLU A 124 21.41 -12.49 27.37
N LEU A 125 20.28 -11.82 27.43
CA LEU A 125 20.10 -10.47 27.97
C LEU A 125 19.79 -10.47 29.50
N ALA A 126 20.18 -11.54 30.22
CA ALA A 126 19.95 -11.76 31.65
C ALA A 126 18.45 -11.84 32.04
N MET A 127 17.62 -12.28 31.14
CA MET A 127 16.20 -12.51 31.36
C MET A 127 15.84 -13.99 31.20
N ALA A 128 16.58 -14.86 31.88
CA ALA A 128 16.45 -16.31 31.73
C ALA A 128 15.08 -16.90 32.06
N LYS A 129 14.24 -16.15 32.76
CA LYS A 129 12.88 -16.55 33.14
C LYS A 129 11.81 -15.88 32.29
N ALA A 130 12.21 -14.97 31.40
CA ALA A 130 11.28 -14.27 30.53
C ALA A 130 10.75 -15.17 29.42
N VAL A 131 9.51 -14.95 29.08
CA VAL A 131 8.86 -15.62 27.95
C VAL A 131 8.21 -14.55 27.07
N PHE A 132 8.50 -14.64 25.78
CA PHE A 132 7.82 -13.87 24.74
C PHE A 132 7.01 -14.81 23.87
N GLU A 133 5.74 -14.48 23.66
CA GLU A 133 4.81 -15.26 22.85
C GLU A 133 4.12 -14.36 21.83
N VAL A 134 4.14 -14.77 20.57
CA VAL A 134 3.25 -14.22 19.57
C VAL A 134 2.07 -15.19 19.46
N ARG A 135 0.89 -14.72 19.87
CA ARG A 135 -0.36 -15.50 19.82
C ARG A 135 -1.18 -15.06 18.63
N ILE A 136 -1.65 -16.04 17.88
CA ILE A 136 -2.54 -15.84 16.75
C ILE A 136 -3.92 -16.37 17.15
N GLU A 137 -4.92 -15.50 17.12
CA GLU A 137 -6.32 -15.85 17.36
C GLU A 137 -7.08 -15.63 16.06
N SER A 138 -7.45 -16.73 15.40
CA SER A 138 -8.21 -16.69 14.15
C SER A 138 -9.71 -16.67 14.46
N ARG A 139 -10.42 -15.77 13.78
CA ARG A 139 -11.88 -15.79 13.74
C ARG A 139 -12.35 -16.86 12.76
N ASP A 140 -13.56 -17.36 12.96
CA ASP A 140 -14.15 -18.23 11.94
C ASP A 140 -14.45 -17.43 10.67
N GLY A 141 -14.35 -18.07 9.50
CA GLY A 141 -14.66 -17.47 8.20
C GLY A 141 -16.14 -17.49 7.84
N GLY A 142 -17.02 -17.77 8.81
CA GLY A 142 -18.46 -17.98 8.56
C GLY A 142 -19.25 -16.68 8.27
N SER A 143 -18.68 -15.52 8.55
CA SER A 143 -19.30 -14.23 8.27
C SER A 143 -18.32 -13.29 7.57
N ASP A 144 -18.83 -12.49 6.62
CA ASP A 144 -18.03 -11.49 5.90
C ASP A 144 -17.44 -10.43 6.85
N ASP A 145 -18.13 -10.13 7.97
CA ASP A 145 -17.68 -9.17 9.00
C ASP A 145 -16.44 -9.65 9.78
N HIS A 146 -16.09 -10.92 9.70
CA HIS A 146 -14.89 -11.48 10.33
C HIS A 146 -13.61 -11.20 9.55
N PHE A 147 -13.71 -10.87 8.25
CA PHE A 147 -12.57 -10.52 7.43
C PHE A 147 -12.16 -9.06 7.62
N SER A 148 -10.87 -8.87 7.81
CA SER A 148 -10.24 -7.56 7.78
C SER A 148 -9.35 -7.42 6.54
N PRO A 149 -8.85 -6.22 6.20
CA PRO A 149 -7.82 -6.06 5.17
C PRO A 149 -6.54 -6.87 5.44
N PHE A 150 -6.38 -7.37 6.66
CA PHE A 150 -5.24 -8.19 7.11
C PHE A 150 -5.60 -9.68 7.30
N GLY A 151 -6.75 -10.13 6.84
CA GLY A 151 -7.24 -11.50 6.97
C GLY A 151 -8.12 -11.71 8.21
N LEU A 152 -8.18 -12.96 8.68
CA LEU A 152 -9.04 -13.41 9.80
C LEU A 152 -8.37 -13.30 11.17
N ASP A 153 -7.04 -13.13 11.23
CA ASP A 153 -6.29 -13.27 12.46
C ASP A 153 -6.18 -11.97 13.23
N GLU A 154 -6.28 -12.09 14.54
CA GLU A 154 -5.77 -11.12 15.50
C GLU A 154 -4.41 -11.58 16.05
N VAL A 155 -3.44 -10.67 16.07
CA VAL A 155 -2.06 -10.98 16.48
C VAL A 155 -1.77 -10.25 17.78
N PHE A 156 -1.42 -11.01 18.81
CA PHE A 156 -1.07 -10.49 20.12
C PHE A 156 0.41 -10.77 20.42
N MET A 157 1.13 -9.75 20.82
CA MET A 157 2.49 -9.89 21.37
C MET A 157 2.39 -9.86 22.88
N LEU A 158 2.70 -11.00 23.51
CA LEU A 158 2.57 -11.22 24.94
C LEU A 158 3.95 -11.42 25.53
N PHE A 159 4.12 -10.97 26.76
CA PHE A 159 5.39 -11.03 27.47
C PHE A 159 5.19 -11.23 28.96
N THR A 160 6.13 -11.96 29.59
CA THR A 160 6.33 -11.98 31.02
C THR A 160 7.83 -12.02 31.32
N ALA A 161 8.28 -11.27 32.32
CA ALA A 161 9.68 -11.27 32.77
C ALA A 161 9.98 -12.40 33.78
N HIS A 162 8.96 -13.04 34.34
CA HIS A 162 9.08 -13.95 35.48
C HIS A 162 8.55 -15.34 35.17
N SER A 163 9.21 -16.36 35.74
CA SER A 163 8.76 -17.74 35.62
C SER A 163 7.38 -17.92 36.27
N GLY A 164 6.42 -18.44 35.49
CA GLY A 164 5.04 -18.64 35.96
C GLY A 164 4.21 -17.36 36.07
N GLY A 165 4.74 -16.22 35.63
CA GLY A 165 3.99 -14.98 35.51
C GLY A 165 2.92 -15.06 34.41
N GLU A 166 1.89 -14.28 34.54
CA GLU A 166 0.87 -14.13 33.52
C GLU A 166 1.48 -13.47 32.28
N LEU A 167 1.15 -14.01 31.10
CA LEU A 167 1.50 -13.42 29.82
C LEU A 167 0.57 -12.24 29.54
N LEU A 168 1.09 -11.05 29.63
CA LEU A 168 0.37 -9.81 29.38
C LEU A 168 0.80 -9.18 28.04
N PRO A 169 -0.06 -8.39 27.41
CA PRO A 169 0.34 -7.58 26.26
C PRO A 169 1.61 -6.78 26.56
N VAL A 170 2.56 -6.76 25.62
CA VAL A 170 3.86 -6.08 25.79
C VAL A 170 3.71 -4.64 26.32
N SER A 171 2.65 -3.94 25.91
CA SER A 171 2.32 -2.58 26.37
C SER A 171 2.00 -2.46 27.86
N LYS A 172 1.77 -3.58 28.56
CA LYS A 172 1.37 -3.63 29.97
C LYS A 172 2.31 -4.44 30.86
N ALA A 173 3.24 -5.17 30.28
CA ALA A 173 3.90 -6.31 30.95
C ALA A 173 5.31 -6.03 31.48
N ALA A 174 5.93 -4.88 31.19
CA ALA A 174 7.35 -4.69 31.44
C ALA A 174 7.69 -3.37 32.16
N SER A 175 8.71 -3.41 33.00
CA SER A 175 9.43 -2.21 33.44
C SER A 175 10.24 -1.60 32.29
N GLY A 176 10.67 -0.32 32.38
CA GLY A 176 11.43 0.36 31.34
C GLY A 176 12.61 -0.46 30.83
N GLY A 177 13.48 -0.93 31.72
CA GLY A 177 14.65 -1.74 31.34
C GLY A 177 14.31 -3.12 30.77
N GLU A 178 13.23 -3.77 31.24
CA GLU A 178 12.76 -5.05 30.66
C GLU A 178 12.22 -4.86 29.24
N LEU A 179 11.45 -3.79 29.05
CA LEU A 179 10.91 -3.44 27.73
C LEU A 179 12.03 -3.10 26.74
N SER A 180 13.03 -2.31 27.17
CA SER A 180 14.18 -1.96 26.32
C SER A 180 14.98 -3.20 25.89
N ARG A 181 15.17 -4.18 26.78
CA ARG A 181 15.82 -5.45 26.45
C ARG A 181 14.96 -6.34 25.56
N LEU A 182 13.64 -6.37 25.77
CA LEU A 182 12.73 -7.08 24.86
C LEU A 182 12.79 -6.47 23.46
N MET A 183 12.76 -5.14 23.36
CA MET A 183 12.89 -4.47 22.06
C MET A 183 14.24 -4.75 21.41
N LEU A 184 15.35 -4.74 22.17
CA LEU A 184 16.66 -5.13 21.65
C LEU A 184 16.65 -6.58 21.12
N ALA A 185 16.07 -7.52 21.86
CA ALA A 185 15.96 -8.92 21.43
C ALA A 185 15.15 -9.06 20.12
N LEU A 186 14.04 -8.36 20.02
CA LEU A 186 13.20 -8.30 18.80
C LEU A 186 13.99 -7.76 17.61
N GLU A 187 14.66 -6.62 17.78
CA GLU A 187 15.43 -5.98 16.73
C GLU A 187 16.63 -6.83 16.27
N VAL A 188 17.31 -7.49 17.19
CA VAL A 188 18.41 -8.41 16.85
C VAL A 188 17.91 -9.62 16.03
N VAL A 189 16.74 -10.14 16.36
CA VAL A 189 16.12 -11.26 15.62
C VAL A 189 15.61 -10.80 14.25
N LEU A 190 15.09 -9.59 14.14
CA LEU A 190 14.51 -9.04 12.93
C LEU A 190 15.50 -8.28 12.03
N ALA A 191 16.72 -7.99 12.50
CA ALA A 191 17.70 -7.13 11.83
C ALA A 191 18.06 -7.53 10.38
N GLY A 192 17.79 -8.79 9.98
CA GLY A 192 17.97 -9.24 8.60
C GLY A 192 16.79 -8.96 7.69
N SER A 193 15.61 -8.61 8.23
CA SER A 193 14.35 -8.52 7.48
C SER A 193 13.96 -7.07 7.18
N TYR A 194 14.19 -6.16 8.13
CA TYR A 194 13.84 -4.74 8.00
C TYR A 194 14.87 -3.87 8.76
N PRO A 195 15.99 -3.47 8.14
CA PRO A 195 16.92 -2.56 8.77
C PRO A 195 16.28 -1.18 8.89
N LEU A 196 16.03 -0.74 10.13
CA LEU A 196 15.68 0.65 10.41
C LEU A 196 16.96 1.51 10.33
N GLY A 197 16.83 2.78 9.95
CA GLY A 197 17.98 3.67 9.82
C GLY A 197 18.66 3.97 11.15
N THR A 198 17.89 4.24 12.23
CA THR A 198 18.42 4.62 13.55
C THR A 198 17.58 4.00 14.66
N TYR A 199 18.27 3.43 15.64
CA TYR A 199 17.70 2.93 16.91
C TYR A 199 18.19 3.80 18.06
N VAL A 200 17.29 4.07 19.01
CA VAL A 200 17.63 4.76 20.25
C VAL A 200 17.22 3.86 21.42
N PHE A 201 18.17 3.45 22.23
CA PHE A 201 17.93 2.65 23.44
C PHE A 201 18.25 3.47 24.68
N ASP A 202 17.26 3.54 25.55
CA ASP A 202 17.38 4.10 26.88
C ASP A 202 17.10 3.01 27.92
N GLU A 203 17.79 3.06 29.06
CA GLU A 203 17.65 2.11 30.18
C GLU A 203 17.84 0.62 29.81
N VAL A 204 18.45 0.29 28.66
CA VAL A 204 18.63 -1.11 28.22
C VAL A 204 19.50 -1.91 29.19
N ASP A 205 20.35 -1.24 29.93
CA ASP A 205 21.29 -1.77 30.96
C ASP A 205 20.74 -1.66 32.38
N ALA A 206 19.50 -1.20 32.58
CA ALA A 206 18.89 -1.09 33.89
C ALA A 206 18.78 -2.46 34.58
N GLY A 207 19.33 -2.58 35.79
CA GLY A 207 19.29 -3.80 36.58
C GLY A 207 20.19 -4.94 36.10
N VAL A 208 21.10 -4.70 35.15
CA VAL A 208 22.08 -5.68 34.70
C VAL A 208 23.51 -5.26 35.09
N GLY A 209 24.42 -6.22 35.19
CA GLY A 209 25.83 -5.97 35.49
C GLY A 209 26.71 -7.14 35.07
N GLY A 210 28.03 -6.98 35.20
CA GLY A 210 29.00 -8.03 34.92
C GLY A 210 28.88 -8.61 33.49
N LYS A 211 28.74 -9.94 33.39
CA LYS A 211 28.60 -10.64 32.10
C LYS A 211 27.37 -10.22 31.30
N ALA A 212 26.25 -9.96 31.97
CA ALA A 212 25.01 -9.58 31.30
C ALA A 212 25.13 -8.23 30.57
N ALA A 213 25.82 -7.26 31.18
CA ALA A 213 26.06 -5.97 30.53
C ALA A 213 26.96 -6.12 29.28
N LEU A 214 27.94 -7.02 29.31
CA LEU A 214 28.76 -7.34 28.13
C LEU A 214 27.90 -7.95 27.00
N GLU A 215 26.97 -8.82 27.33
CA GLU A 215 26.08 -9.44 26.34
C GLU A 215 25.09 -8.41 25.73
N VAL A 216 24.59 -7.47 26.51
CA VAL A 216 23.83 -6.32 26.00
C VAL A 216 24.68 -5.54 24.99
N GLY A 217 25.90 -5.16 25.36
CA GLY A 217 26.81 -4.43 24.48
C GLY A 217 27.09 -5.16 23.16
N LYS A 218 27.32 -6.48 23.22
CA LYS A 218 27.52 -7.32 22.01
C LYS A 218 26.30 -7.26 21.06
N ARG A 219 25.06 -7.32 21.59
CA ARG A 219 23.84 -7.26 20.77
C ARG A 219 23.66 -5.88 20.15
N LEU A 220 23.91 -4.83 20.90
CA LEU A 220 23.92 -3.46 20.38
C LEU A 220 24.96 -3.31 19.26
N ARG A 221 26.17 -3.82 19.45
CA ARG A 221 27.19 -3.83 18.40
C ARG A 221 26.76 -4.62 17.16
N LYS A 222 26.14 -5.78 17.33
CA LYS A 222 25.61 -6.58 16.23
C LYS A 222 24.55 -5.81 15.43
N LEU A 223 23.66 -5.12 16.12
CA LEU A 223 22.64 -4.28 15.48
C LEU A 223 23.28 -3.09 14.75
N ALA A 224 24.32 -2.49 15.34
CA ALA A 224 25.05 -1.36 14.78
C ALA A 224 25.85 -1.69 13.50
N MET A 225 26.02 -2.96 13.14
CA MET A 225 26.68 -3.34 11.88
C MET A 225 25.88 -2.91 10.64
N ASN A 226 24.55 -2.79 10.76
CA ASN A 226 23.65 -2.49 9.64
C ASN A 226 22.77 -1.25 9.88
N SER A 227 22.90 -0.59 11.04
CA SER A 227 22.04 0.52 11.43
C SER A 227 22.80 1.48 12.35
N GLN A 228 22.34 2.70 12.48
CA GLN A 228 22.81 3.59 13.53
C GLN A 228 22.16 3.20 14.86
N VAL A 229 22.98 3.05 15.91
CA VAL A 229 22.48 2.72 17.26
C VAL A 229 22.98 3.79 18.24
N ILE A 230 22.05 4.46 18.89
CA ILE A 230 22.31 5.44 19.95
C ILE A 230 21.87 4.81 21.27
N VAL A 231 22.75 4.82 22.27
CA VAL A 231 22.49 4.18 23.56
C VAL A 231 22.78 5.16 24.69
N VAL A 232 21.85 5.30 25.60
CA VAL A 232 22.07 5.96 26.87
C VAL A 232 22.45 4.89 27.90
N THR A 233 23.66 4.94 28.44
CA THR A 233 24.19 3.94 29.37
C THR A 233 25.06 4.56 30.44
N HIS A 234 25.01 4.00 31.62
CA HIS A 234 25.93 4.32 32.73
C HIS A 234 26.96 3.20 32.97
N LEU A 235 26.88 2.09 32.20
CA LEU A 235 27.74 0.95 32.37
C LEU A 235 28.93 0.96 31.39
N PRO A 236 30.19 0.99 31.90
CA PRO A 236 31.37 0.90 31.04
C PRO A 236 31.39 -0.33 30.15
N GLN A 237 30.79 -1.44 30.61
CA GLN A 237 30.72 -2.71 29.89
C GLN A 237 29.85 -2.61 28.60
N VAL A 238 28.84 -1.75 28.60
CA VAL A 238 28.03 -1.45 27.41
C VAL A 238 28.75 -0.43 26.54
N ALA A 239 29.25 0.66 27.14
CA ALA A 239 29.95 1.72 26.44
C ALA A 239 31.18 1.20 25.66
N LEU A 240 31.89 0.20 26.18
CA LEU A 240 33.05 -0.39 25.52
C LEU A 240 32.84 -0.85 24.07
N TRP A 241 31.59 -1.13 23.69
CA TRP A 241 31.20 -1.59 22.34
C TRP A 241 30.88 -0.47 21.36
N ALA A 242 30.85 0.79 21.80
CA ALA A 242 30.53 1.94 20.98
C ALA A 242 31.73 2.39 20.12
N ASP A 243 31.45 2.84 18.90
CA ASP A 243 32.45 3.47 18.02
C ASP A 243 32.71 4.93 18.43
N ASN A 244 31.72 5.60 19.01
CA ASN A 244 31.80 6.98 19.47
C ASN A 244 31.19 7.12 20.88
N HIS A 245 31.79 7.97 21.71
CA HIS A 245 31.33 8.27 23.06
C HIS A 245 30.96 9.72 23.18
N ILE A 246 29.79 9.98 23.75
CA ILE A 246 29.31 11.32 24.12
C ILE A 246 29.14 11.33 25.63
N LEU A 247 29.98 12.11 26.32
CA LEU A 247 29.87 12.29 27.77
C LEU A 247 28.93 13.47 28.05
N VAL A 248 27.95 13.23 28.92
CA VAL A 248 27.04 14.28 29.40
C VAL A 248 27.41 14.61 30.83
N GLU A 249 27.92 15.80 31.06
CA GLU A 249 28.27 16.32 32.40
C GLU A 249 27.26 17.37 32.82
N LYS A 250 26.95 17.40 34.12
CA LYS A 250 26.05 18.40 34.68
C LYS A 250 26.94 19.52 35.26
N ASP A 251 26.88 20.70 34.66
CA ASP A 251 27.54 21.88 35.26
C ASP A 251 26.88 22.19 36.61
N SER A 252 27.67 22.10 37.66
CA SER A 252 27.28 22.51 39.02
C SER A 252 27.42 24.05 39.11
N ASN A 253 26.42 24.79 38.65
CA ASN A 253 26.25 26.21 38.99
C ASN A 253 25.26 26.33 40.11
#